data_1cb31da30e6c31c6204da374cf2e0472
#
_entry.id   1cb31da30e6c31c6204da374cf2e0472
#
_cell.length_a   1.000
_cell.length_b   1.000
_cell.length_c   1.000
_cell.angle_alpha   90.00
_cell.angle_beta   90.00
_cell.angle_gamma   90.00
#
_symmetry.space_group_name_H-M   'P 1'
#
loop_
_entity.id
_entity.type
_entity.pdbx_description
1 polymer ?
#
loop_
_entity_poly.entity_id
_entity_poly.type
_entity_poly.pdbx_seq_one_letter_code
_entity_poly.pdbx_strand_id
1 'polypeptide(L)'
;MEIKVDGRLLVSTLCERFKEEFGGTLRVYQGQKRLTGAEKAREIATKTGSYECRGSKTVGGFEKDMMENFGLKVQVASADDWVLALDEMTLAKLPEIPKNAKKADMDALKAKYAK
;
A
#
# COMPACT_ATOMS: atom_id res chain seq x y z
N MET A 1 1.73 11.42 4.76
CA MET A 1 0.41 10.86 5.17
C MET A 1 0.54 10.20 6.53
N GLU A 2 -0.22 10.65 7.49
CA GLU A 2 -0.26 10.00 8.80
C GLU A 2 -1.32 8.91 8.81
N ILE A 3 -0.96 7.73 9.29
CA ILE A 3 -1.87 6.60 9.45
C ILE A 3 -2.04 6.36 10.95
N LYS A 4 -3.26 6.56 11.44
CA LYS A 4 -3.63 6.23 12.81
C LYS A 4 -4.52 5.01 12.82
N VAL A 5 -4.02 3.91 13.39
CA VAL A 5 -4.82 2.72 13.61
C VAL A 5 -5.42 2.83 15.01
N ASP A 6 -6.66 3.27 15.05
CA ASP A 6 -7.45 3.40 16.27
C ASP A 6 -8.81 2.73 16.07
N GLY A 7 -9.74 2.91 17.02
CA GLY A 7 -11.05 2.27 16.94
C GLY A 7 -11.98 2.80 15.86
N ARG A 8 -11.56 3.82 15.09
CA ARG A 8 -12.41 4.50 14.11
C ARG A 8 -12.01 4.26 12.65
N LEU A 9 -10.73 3.95 12.39
CA LEU A 9 -10.24 3.83 11.02
C LEU A 9 -10.84 2.61 10.33
N LEU A 10 -11.56 2.86 9.24
CA LEU A 10 -12.06 1.80 8.37
C LEU A 10 -11.00 1.43 7.33
N VAL A 11 -10.98 0.17 6.92
CA VAL A 11 -10.10 -0.29 5.84
C VAL A 11 -10.35 0.50 4.55
N SER A 12 -11.63 0.71 4.19
CA SER A 12 -11.97 1.50 3.01
C SER A 12 -11.45 2.93 3.07
N THR A 13 -11.53 3.58 4.23
CA THR A 13 -11.03 4.94 4.42
C THR A 13 -9.51 4.99 4.25
N LEU A 14 -8.80 4.03 4.82
CA LEU A 14 -7.34 3.93 4.66
C LEU A 14 -6.96 3.80 3.19
N CYS A 15 -7.65 2.92 2.46
CA CYS A 15 -7.39 2.69 1.03
C CYS A 15 -7.68 3.94 0.19
N GLU A 16 -8.77 4.66 0.49
CA GLU A 16 -9.12 5.91 -0.21
C GLU A 16 -8.06 6.98 0.04
N ARG A 17 -7.63 7.18 1.27
CA ARG A 17 -6.61 8.16 1.63
C ARG A 17 -5.28 7.84 0.98
N PHE A 18 -4.91 6.58 0.94
CA PHE A 18 -3.68 6.13 0.28
C PHE A 18 -3.71 6.46 -1.21
N LYS A 19 -4.83 6.19 -1.88
CA LYS A 19 -4.99 6.48 -3.31
C LYS A 19 -4.92 7.98 -3.59
N GLU A 20 -5.56 8.79 -2.76
CA GLU A 20 -5.51 10.25 -2.91
C GLU A 20 -4.10 10.79 -2.74
N GLU A 21 -3.36 10.25 -1.78
CA GLU A 21 -2.01 10.74 -1.47
C GLU A 21 -0.96 10.26 -2.48
N PHE A 22 -1.00 8.99 -2.85
CA PHE A 22 0.08 8.36 -3.63
C PHE A 22 -0.33 7.89 -5.02
N GLY A 23 -1.61 7.87 -5.34
CA GLY A 23 -2.09 7.46 -6.65
C GLY A 23 -1.98 5.96 -6.94
N GLY A 24 -1.83 5.14 -5.89
CA GLY A 24 -1.80 3.68 -6.03
C GLY A 24 -2.94 3.05 -5.26
N THR A 25 -3.10 1.73 -5.40
CA THR A 25 -4.11 0.96 -4.68
C THR A 25 -3.46 0.25 -3.50
N LEU A 26 -4.02 0.44 -2.31
CA LEU A 26 -3.61 -0.30 -1.12
C LEU A 26 -4.51 -1.51 -0.96
N ARG A 27 -3.91 -2.69 -0.89
CA ARG A 27 -4.61 -3.95 -0.60
C ARG A 27 -4.33 -4.34 0.84
N VAL A 28 -5.38 -4.52 1.63
CA VAL A 28 -5.28 -4.91 3.05
C VAL A 28 -5.81 -6.33 3.19
N TYR A 29 -5.09 -7.18 3.92
CA TYR A 29 -5.40 -8.60 4.05
C TYR A 29 -5.62 -9.01 5.49
N GLN A 30 -6.51 -9.95 5.70
CA GLN A 30 -6.62 -10.73 6.92
C GLN A 30 -6.32 -12.19 6.54
N GLY A 31 -5.11 -12.66 6.91
CA GLY A 31 -4.62 -13.92 6.39
C GLY A 31 -4.44 -13.84 4.87
N GLN A 32 -5.16 -14.68 4.13
CA GLN A 32 -5.13 -14.66 2.67
C GLN A 32 -6.33 -13.90 2.07
N LYS A 33 -7.26 -13.45 2.91
CA LYS A 33 -8.47 -12.77 2.45
C LYS A 33 -8.22 -11.29 2.31
N ARG A 34 -8.48 -10.75 1.12
CA ARG A 34 -8.43 -9.31 0.88
C ARG A 34 -9.67 -8.64 1.46
N LEU A 35 -9.45 -7.57 2.21
CA LEU A 35 -10.52 -6.77 2.80
C LEU A 35 -10.70 -5.48 1.99
N THR A 36 -11.95 -5.13 1.68
CA THR A 36 -12.24 -3.95 0.85
C THR A 36 -13.32 -3.05 1.42
N GLY A 37 -13.85 -3.37 2.60
CA GLY A 37 -15.06 -2.77 3.05
C GLY A 37 -14.96 -2.03 4.38
N ALA A 38 -16.02 -2.16 5.16
CA ALA A 38 -16.24 -1.38 6.38
C ALA A 38 -15.55 -1.98 7.62
N GLU A 39 -14.67 -2.96 7.43
CA GLU A 39 -13.91 -3.50 8.56
C GLU A 39 -13.05 -2.41 9.17
N LYS A 40 -13.00 -2.37 10.50
CA LYS A 40 -12.13 -1.46 11.21
C LYS A 40 -10.71 -2.01 11.21
N ALA A 41 -9.73 -1.16 10.88
CA ALA A 41 -8.33 -1.56 10.85
C ALA A 41 -7.88 -2.16 12.19
N ARG A 42 -8.40 -1.64 13.30
CA ARG A 42 -8.10 -2.14 14.64
C ARG A 42 -8.49 -3.62 14.83
N GLU A 43 -9.55 -4.08 14.18
CA GLU A 43 -10.04 -5.45 14.34
C GLU A 43 -9.09 -6.48 13.73
N ILE A 44 -8.31 -6.08 12.75
CA ILE A 44 -7.35 -6.95 12.07
C ILE A 44 -5.90 -6.64 12.44
N ALA A 45 -5.63 -5.45 12.98
CA ALA A 45 -4.31 -5.07 13.47
C ALA A 45 -4.03 -5.71 14.82
N THR A 46 -2.76 -6.05 15.07
CA THR A 46 -2.33 -6.56 16.36
C THR A 46 -1.87 -5.44 17.30
N LYS A 47 -1.61 -4.26 16.76
CA LYS A 47 -1.18 -3.09 17.50
C LYS A 47 -1.93 -1.86 17.02
N THR A 48 -2.12 -0.90 17.92
CA THR A 48 -2.67 0.41 17.57
C THR A 48 -1.56 1.46 17.65
N GLY A 49 -1.78 2.61 17.05
CA GLY A 49 -0.81 3.69 17.09
C GLY A 49 -0.85 4.56 15.87
N SER A 50 0.22 5.31 15.68
CA SER A 50 0.35 6.28 14.60
C SER A 50 1.65 6.05 13.83
N TYR A 51 1.59 6.24 12.52
CA TYR A 51 2.73 6.04 11.62
C TYR A 51 2.70 7.11 10.53
N GLU A 52 3.83 7.80 10.35
CA GLU A 52 3.97 8.77 9.27
C GLU A 52 4.61 8.12 8.06
N CYS A 53 3.90 8.19 6.93
CA CYS A 53 4.34 7.62 5.67
C CYS A 53 4.59 8.73 4.67
N ARG A 54 5.80 8.78 4.11
CA ARG A 54 6.20 9.77 3.11
C ARG A 54 6.33 9.15 1.73
N GLY A 55 6.16 9.99 0.69
CA GLY A 55 6.30 9.55 -0.69
C GLY A 55 7.68 9.02 -1.05
N SER A 56 8.72 9.39 -0.31
CA SER A 56 10.07 8.88 -0.50
C SER A 56 10.30 7.46 0.02
N LYS A 57 9.34 6.94 0.79
CA LYS A 57 9.40 5.57 1.30
C LYS A 57 9.22 4.57 0.15
N THR A 58 10.05 3.51 0.12
CA THR A 58 9.86 2.45 -0.88
C THR A 58 8.61 1.62 -0.57
N VAL A 59 8.05 1.01 -1.60
CA VAL A 59 6.89 0.12 -1.46
C VAL A 59 7.19 -1.01 -0.46
N GLY A 60 8.32 -1.70 -0.64
CA GLY A 60 8.70 -2.78 0.28
C GLY A 60 8.90 -2.30 1.71
N GLY A 61 9.53 -1.13 1.89
CA GLY A 61 9.70 -0.53 3.20
C GLY A 61 8.39 -0.14 3.87
N PHE A 62 7.45 0.40 3.09
CA PHE A 62 6.11 0.72 3.59
C PHE A 62 5.36 -0.53 4.06
N GLU A 63 5.37 -1.59 3.25
CA GLU A 63 4.70 -2.85 3.58
C GLU A 63 5.28 -3.45 4.87
N LYS A 64 6.60 -3.40 5.02
CA LYS A 64 7.30 -3.85 6.21
C LYS A 64 6.91 -3.02 7.43
N ASP A 65 6.87 -1.69 7.28
CA ASP A 65 6.52 -0.77 8.37
C ASP A 65 5.08 -1.01 8.84
N MET A 66 4.15 -1.26 7.94
CA MET A 66 2.75 -1.56 8.30
C MET A 66 2.65 -2.84 9.11
N MET A 67 3.45 -3.85 8.76
CA MET A 67 3.50 -5.09 9.53
C MET A 67 4.12 -4.86 10.90
N GLU A 68 5.25 -4.14 10.97
CA GLU A 68 5.95 -3.89 12.24
C GLU A 68 5.18 -2.99 13.19
N ASN A 69 4.54 -1.94 12.67
CA ASN A 69 3.84 -0.97 13.51
C ASN A 69 2.45 -1.43 13.92
N PHE A 70 1.74 -2.17 13.07
CA PHE A 70 0.34 -2.50 13.30
C PHE A 70 0.01 -3.98 13.19
N GLY A 71 0.92 -4.80 12.69
CA GLY A 71 0.62 -6.20 12.36
C GLY A 71 -0.35 -6.31 11.19
N LEU A 72 -0.42 -5.29 10.32
CA LEU A 72 -1.27 -5.28 9.14
C LEU A 72 -0.51 -5.79 7.93
N LYS A 73 -1.05 -6.82 7.30
CA LYS A 73 -0.51 -7.32 6.03
C LYS A 73 -1.12 -6.49 4.91
N VAL A 74 -0.27 -5.77 4.19
CA VAL A 74 -0.71 -4.94 3.07
C VAL A 74 0.14 -5.21 1.84
N GLN A 75 -0.42 -4.95 0.67
CA GLN A 75 0.31 -4.92 -0.60
C GLN A 75 -0.06 -3.64 -1.33
N VAL A 76 0.88 -3.10 -2.08
CA VAL A 76 0.68 -1.90 -2.89
C VAL A 76 0.59 -2.29 -4.35
N ALA A 77 -0.45 -1.82 -5.02
CA ALA A 77 -0.71 -2.13 -6.43
C ALA A 77 -0.79 -0.84 -7.24
N SER A 78 -0.83 -0.99 -8.56
CA SER A 78 -1.04 0.11 -9.50
C SER A 78 -2.36 0.84 -9.25
N ALA A 79 -2.52 2.03 -9.85
CA ALA A 79 -3.73 2.85 -9.67
C ALA A 79 -5.01 2.11 -10.07
N ASP A 80 -4.94 1.27 -11.09
CA ASP A 80 -6.08 0.45 -11.56
C ASP A 80 -6.18 -0.92 -10.86
N ASP A 81 -5.37 -1.15 -9.84
CA ASP A 81 -5.33 -2.41 -9.09
C ASP A 81 -5.01 -3.63 -9.96
N TRP A 82 -4.33 -3.40 -11.08
CA TRP A 82 -4.06 -4.45 -12.08
C TRP A 82 -2.83 -5.30 -11.76
N VAL A 83 -1.74 -4.65 -11.32
CA VAL A 83 -0.47 -5.31 -10.99
C VAL A 83 0.06 -4.81 -9.66
N LEU A 84 0.84 -5.65 -8.97
CA LEU A 84 1.55 -5.22 -7.76
C LEU A 84 2.69 -4.28 -8.15
N ALA A 85 2.90 -3.25 -7.32
CA ALA A 85 4.03 -2.36 -7.46
C ALA A 85 5.33 -3.08 -7.08
N LEU A 86 6.45 -2.58 -7.60
CA LEU A 86 7.76 -3.13 -7.27
C LEU A 86 8.21 -2.64 -5.90
N ASP A 87 8.85 -3.51 -5.12
CA ASP A 87 9.33 -3.16 -3.78
C ASP A 87 10.33 -2.00 -3.79
N GLU A 88 11.09 -1.86 -4.86
CA GLU A 88 12.13 -0.84 -5.01
C GLU A 88 11.60 0.54 -5.40
N MET A 89 10.34 0.63 -5.85
CA MET A 89 9.71 1.90 -6.20
C MET A 89 9.36 2.67 -4.92
N THR A 90 9.44 3.99 -5.00
CA THR A 90 8.90 4.83 -3.93
C THR A 90 7.39 5.02 -4.12
N LEU A 91 6.69 5.35 -3.04
CA LEU A 91 5.25 5.55 -3.10
C LEU A 91 4.87 6.71 -4.03
N ALA A 92 5.70 7.76 -4.08
CA ALA A 92 5.47 8.91 -4.96
C ALA A 92 5.55 8.55 -6.45
N LYS A 93 6.14 7.41 -6.78
CA LYS A 93 6.33 6.98 -8.17
C LYS A 93 5.28 5.98 -8.65
N LEU A 94 4.32 5.62 -7.81
CA LEU A 94 3.25 4.69 -8.20
C LEU A 94 2.53 5.09 -9.49
N PRO A 95 2.25 6.39 -9.76
CA PRO A 95 1.60 6.78 -11.01
C PRO A 95 2.39 6.46 -12.29
N GLU A 96 3.68 6.11 -12.18
CA GLU A 96 4.47 5.69 -13.34
C GLU A 96 4.07 4.32 -13.88
N ILE A 97 3.35 3.52 -13.09
CA ILE A 97 2.85 2.22 -13.55
C ILE A 97 1.70 2.47 -14.53
N PRO A 98 1.82 2.05 -15.81
CA PRO A 98 0.76 2.33 -16.79
C PRO A 98 -0.51 1.53 -16.50
N LYS A 99 -1.63 2.04 -16.99
CA LYS A 99 -2.91 1.34 -16.91
C LYS A 99 -2.82 0.03 -17.69
N ASN A 100 -3.38 -1.04 -17.13
CA ASN A 100 -3.31 -2.38 -17.71
C ASN A 100 -1.87 -2.80 -18.02
N ALA A 101 -0.96 -2.52 -17.11
CA ALA A 101 0.47 -2.78 -17.29
C ALA A 101 0.73 -4.25 -17.65
N LYS A 102 1.60 -4.45 -18.63
CA LYS A 102 2.02 -5.77 -19.08
C LYS A 102 3.36 -6.13 -18.44
N LYS A 103 3.76 -7.39 -18.57
CA LYS A 103 5.06 -7.83 -18.06
C LYS A 103 6.22 -6.97 -18.58
N ALA A 104 6.19 -6.60 -19.86
CA ALA A 104 7.22 -5.76 -20.46
C ALA A 104 7.30 -4.39 -19.78
N ASP A 105 6.15 -3.78 -19.43
CA ASP A 105 6.09 -2.52 -18.73
C ASP A 105 6.73 -2.63 -17.35
N MET A 106 6.41 -3.70 -16.62
CA MET A 106 6.95 -3.93 -15.28
C MET A 106 8.43 -4.26 -15.32
N ASP A 107 8.88 -5.01 -16.34
CA ASP A 107 10.32 -5.31 -16.53
C ASP A 107 11.12 -4.02 -16.78
N ALA A 108 10.57 -3.09 -17.56
CA ALA A 108 11.20 -1.80 -17.81
C ALA A 108 11.32 -0.96 -16.53
N LEU A 109 10.26 -0.93 -15.71
CA LEU A 109 10.30 -0.25 -14.42
C LEU A 109 11.27 -0.91 -13.46
N LYS A 110 11.33 -2.24 -13.45
CA LYS A 110 12.26 -2.99 -12.61
C LYS A 110 13.71 -2.64 -12.97
N ALA A 111 14.03 -2.54 -14.26
CA ALA A 111 15.36 -2.11 -14.70
C ALA A 111 15.67 -0.69 -14.26
N LYS A 112 14.68 0.21 -14.31
CA LYS A 112 14.83 1.62 -13.90
C LYS A 112 15.12 1.76 -12.41
N TYR A 113 14.47 0.96 -11.56
CA TYR A 113 14.58 1.07 -10.09
C TYR A 113 15.54 0.05 -9.48
N ALA A 114 16.06 -0.90 -10.25
CA ALA A 114 17.07 -1.82 -9.76
C ALA A 114 18.37 -1.07 -9.44
N LYS A 115 19.01 -1.46 -8.39
CA LYS A 115 20.32 -0.91 -8.01
C LYS A 115 21.42 -1.93 -8.26
#